data_f5396267e22ea641dcf12d58e8fa2268
#
_entry.id   f5396267e22ea641dcf12d58e8fa2268
#
_cell.length_a   1.000
_cell.length_b   1.000
_cell.length_c   1.000
_cell.angle_alpha   90.00
_cell.angle_beta   90.00
_cell.angle_gamma   90.00
#
_symmetry.space_group_name_H-M   'P 1'
#
loop_
_entity.id
_entity.type
_entity.pdbx_description
1 polymer ?
#
loop_
_entity_poly.entity_id
_entity_poly.type
_entity_poly.pdbx_seq_one_letter_code
_entity_poly.pdbx_strand_id
1 'polypeptide(L)'
;MNRKFKDYLLVGVKGACMGAADVIPGVSGGTIAFIMGIYDEFVGSIARVDSEAVKLLFKGRFRDFWKHINGWFLLSIVAGIGVSVVSLAGLMQMLLNGHPIQTWAFFFGLIVASSIFILRGISGWRWRDGFFLVLGCVLGVVVCTLSPTKTPDGLWFIFLSGAIAICAMILPGISGSFILLILGKYEYIMGVISGLFSGEFWSNFLILCVFLIGAVVGILGFSKFLHWLLARWNKETLIVLAGFIIGSLVKVWPWNNMEAIVCSQFPEVAALAEAAETAASTGIGTEAAQQALDLAVNSHKALINPMTGSAILFALIGFCLVTGIELAGKKINAKAKA
;
A
#
# COMPACT_ATOMS: atom_id res chain seq x y z
N MET A 1 -15.45 22.10 7.62
CA MET A 1 -14.34 23.00 7.22
C MET A 1 -14.62 23.51 5.82
N ASN A 2 -14.66 24.85 5.61
CA ASN A 2 -14.75 25.41 4.26
C ASN A 2 -13.34 25.45 3.63
N ARG A 3 -12.97 24.36 3.00
CA ARG A 3 -11.73 24.32 2.19
C ARG A 3 -11.92 25.15 0.92
N LYS A 4 -10.88 25.90 0.54
CA LYS A 4 -10.78 26.57 -0.76
C LYS A 4 -10.34 25.55 -1.83
N PHE A 5 -10.52 25.89 -3.09
CA PHE A 5 -10.07 25.03 -4.21
C PHE A 5 -8.59 24.62 -4.11
N LYS A 6 -7.73 25.54 -3.68
CA LYS A 6 -6.29 25.26 -3.47
C LYS A 6 -6.04 24.15 -2.43
N ASP A 7 -6.87 24.06 -1.40
CA ASP A 7 -6.73 23.04 -0.35
C ASP A 7 -7.10 21.66 -0.90
N TYR A 8 -8.12 21.58 -1.76
CA TYR A 8 -8.50 20.33 -2.44
C TYR A 8 -7.44 19.89 -3.46
N LEU A 9 -6.80 20.85 -4.17
CA LEU A 9 -5.67 20.53 -5.05
C LEU A 9 -4.51 19.90 -4.26
N LEU A 10 -4.21 20.46 -3.07
CA LEU A 10 -3.17 19.93 -2.19
C LEU A 10 -3.53 18.52 -1.67
N VAL A 11 -4.80 18.26 -1.39
CA VAL A 11 -5.30 16.91 -1.08
C VAL A 11 -5.13 15.98 -2.28
N GLY A 12 -5.39 16.44 -3.50
CA GLY A 12 -5.15 15.68 -4.72
C GLY A 12 -3.68 15.32 -4.92
N VAL A 13 -2.76 16.26 -4.65
CA VAL A 13 -1.31 15.96 -4.67
C VAL A 13 -0.96 14.90 -3.63
N LYS A 14 -1.50 14.97 -2.41
CA LYS A 14 -1.32 13.92 -1.40
C LYS A 14 -1.89 12.58 -1.87
N GLY A 15 -3.05 12.59 -2.53
CA GLY A 15 -3.62 11.41 -3.19
C GLY A 15 -2.70 10.84 -4.28
N ALA A 16 -2.06 11.70 -5.07
CA ALA A 16 -1.09 11.25 -6.07
C ALA A 16 0.14 10.59 -5.43
N CYS A 17 0.63 11.11 -4.31
CA CYS A 17 1.69 10.45 -3.55
C CYS A 17 1.23 9.09 -2.97
N MET A 18 -0.02 8.97 -2.53
CA MET A 18 -0.60 7.69 -2.11
C MET A 18 -0.62 6.68 -3.27
N GLY A 19 -1.10 7.09 -4.44
CA GLY A 19 -1.13 6.24 -5.63
C GLY A 19 0.26 5.84 -6.11
N ALA A 20 1.25 6.73 -6.04
CA ALA A 20 2.63 6.40 -6.35
C ALA A 20 3.18 5.29 -5.43
N ALA A 21 2.82 5.32 -4.15
CA ALA A 21 3.19 4.28 -3.19
C ALA A 21 2.46 2.97 -3.45
N ASP A 22 1.16 3.01 -3.81
CA ASP A 22 0.35 1.81 -4.06
C ASP A 22 0.80 1.04 -5.31
N VAL A 23 1.45 1.70 -6.26
CA VAL A 23 2.05 1.04 -7.43
C VAL A 23 3.23 0.15 -7.04
N ILE A 24 3.84 0.39 -5.88
CA ILE A 24 5.03 -0.32 -5.42
C ILE A 24 4.61 -1.48 -4.52
N PRO A 25 4.93 -2.73 -4.90
CA PRO A 25 4.63 -3.88 -4.06
C PRO A 25 5.28 -3.74 -2.66
N GLY A 26 4.47 -3.84 -1.60
CA GLY A 26 4.95 -3.75 -0.21
C GLY A 26 5.03 -2.33 0.38
N VAL A 27 4.74 -1.29 -0.40
CA VAL A 27 4.48 0.07 0.10
C VAL A 27 2.98 0.33 0.04
N SER A 28 2.44 1.04 1.02
CA SER A 28 0.99 1.30 1.11
C SER A 28 0.70 2.80 1.03
N GLY A 29 -0.28 3.17 0.21
CA GLY A 29 -0.83 4.52 0.18
C GLY A 29 -1.36 4.97 1.53
N GLY A 30 -1.83 4.02 2.36
CA GLY A 30 -2.18 4.28 3.76
C GLY A 30 -1.01 4.81 4.58
N THR A 31 0.21 4.30 4.35
CA THR A 31 1.43 4.84 4.96
C THR A 31 1.64 6.30 4.57
N ILE A 32 1.48 6.62 3.29
CA ILE A 32 1.62 7.99 2.79
C ILE A 32 0.54 8.91 3.36
N ALA A 33 -0.71 8.45 3.44
CA ALA A 33 -1.79 9.20 4.08
C ALA A 33 -1.46 9.54 5.53
N PHE A 34 -0.88 8.58 6.26
CA PHE A 34 -0.47 8.73 7.65
C PHE A 34 0.66 9.75 7.78
N ILE A 35 1.71 9.64 6.97
CA ILE A 35 2.84 10.56 6.90
C ILE A 35 2.39 11.99 6.59
N MET A 36 1.48 12.15 5.62
CA MET A 36 1.01 13.45 5.17
C MET A 36 -0.10 14.05 6.07
N GLY A 37 -0.43 13.39 7.20
CA GLY A 37 -1.36 13.88 8.20
C GLY A 37 -2.81 13.99 7.70
N ILE A 38 -3.22 13.14 6.74
CA ILE A 38 -4.59 13.07 6.25
C ILE A 38 -5.28 11.75 6.61
N TYR A 39 -4.61 10.87 7.32
CA TYR A 39 -5.08 9.52 7.61
C TYR A 39 -6.38 9.49 8.42
N ASP A 40 -6.45 10.26 9.53
CA ASP A 40 -7.63 10.31 10.39
C ASP A 40 -8.85 10.83 9.64
N GLU A 41 -8.67 11.86 8.79
CA GLU A 41 -9.72 12.40 7.96
C GLU A 41 -10.13 11.42 6.86
N PHE A 42 -9.18 10.71 6.27
CA PHE A 42 -9.42 9.69 5.24
C PHE A 42 -10.26 8.54 5.80
N VAL A 43 -9.80 7.93 6.91
CA VAL A 43 -10.52 6.85 7.59
C VAL A 43 -11.90 7.33 8.08
N GLY A 44 -11.95 8.51 8.69
CA GLY A 44 -13.19 9.09 9.18
C GLY A 44 -14.19 9.41 8.06
N SER A 45 -13.72 9.84 6.87
CA SER A 45 -14.59 10.11 5.72
C SER A 45 -15.19 8.81 5.16
N ILE A 46 -14.39 7.73 5.07
CA ILE A 46 -14.89 6.41 4.67
C ILE A 46 -15.88 5.87 5.71
N ALA A 47 -15.58 6.02 7.00
CA ALA A 47 -16.47 5.55 8.08
C ALA A 47 -17.85 6.21 8.08
N ARG A 48 -17.96 7.43 7.50
CA ARG A 48 -19.24 8.15 7.32
C ARG A 48 -20.10 7.59 6.18
N VAL A 49 -19.64 6.62 5.42
CA VAL A 49 -20.49 5.85 4.51
C VAL A 49 -21.28 4.86 5.37
N ASP A 50 -22.28 5.36 6.07
CA ASP A 50 -23.10 4.67 7.07
C ASP A 50 -24.56 4.59 6.64
N SER A 51 -25.43 4.11 7.56
CA SER A 51 -26.88 4.02 7.29
C SER A 51 -27.53 5.38 7.00
N GLU A 52 -26.97 6.48 7.52
CA GLU A 52 -27.47 7.82 7.24
C GLU A 52 -27.08 8.26 5.81
N ALA A 53 -25.86 7.99 5.38
CA ALA A 53 -25.43 8.20 4.00
C ALA A 53 -26.35 7.46 3.01
N VAL A 54 -26.64 6.19 3.29
CA VAL A 54 -27.57 5.38 2.48
C VAL A 54 -28.97 5.98 2.46
N LYS A 55 -29.52 6.40 3.60
CA LYS A 55 -30.83 7.08 3.68
C LYS A 55 -30.86 8.38 2.88
N LEU A 56 -29.79 9.17 2.91
CA LEU A 56 -29.69 10.42 2.13
C LEU A 56 -29.72 10.14 0.62
N LEU A 57 -29.03 9.09 0.18
CA LEU A 57 -29.06 8.64 -1.22
C LEU A 57 -30.47 8.24 -1.66
N PHE A 58 -31.14 7.37 -0.90
CA PHE A 58 -32.49 6.91 -1.23
C PHE A 58 -33.56 8.04 -1.18
N LYS A 59 -33.32 9.08 -0.39
CA LYS A 59 -34.16 10.28 -0.35
C LYS A 59 -33.87 11.28 -1.48
N GLY A 60 -32.93 10.98 -2.39
CA GLY A 60 -32.52 11.91 -3.46
C GLY A 60 -31.74 13.13 -2.98
N ARG A 61 -31.32 13.16 -1.72
CA ARG A 61 -30.59 14.28 -1.11
C ARG A 61 -29.09 14.20 -1.39
N PHE A 62 -28.72 14.20 -2.66
CA PHE A 62 -27.33 14.00 -3.11
C PHE A 62 -26.34 15.04 -2.56
N ARG A 63 -26.75 16.29 -2.39
CA ARG A 63 -25.91 17.35 -1.83
C ARG A 63 -25.56 17.09 -0.37
N ASP A 64 -26.52 16.60 0.40
CA ASP A 64 -26.34 16.31 1.83
C ASP A 64 -25.51 15.04 2.00
N PHE A 65 -25.78 14.02 1.19
CA PHE A 65 -24.93 12.83 1.10
C PHE A 65 -23.47 13.19 0.84
N TRP A 66 -23.20 14.01 -0.18
CA TRP A 66 -21.86 14.43 -0.55
C TRP A 66 -21.13 15.16 0.57
N LYS A 67 -21.85 16.02 1.30
CA LYS A 67 -21.33 16.72 2.48
C LYS A 67 -21.08 15.76 3.64
N HIS A 68 -21.98 14.79 3.87
CA HIS A 68 -21.90 13.85 4.97
C HIS A 68 -20.63 12.97 4.87
N ILE A 69 -20.35 12.44 3.71
CA ILE A 69 -19.16 11.57 3.46
C ILE A 69 -17.88 12.38 3.20
N ASN A 70 -17.90 13.71 3.28
CA ASN A 70 -16.75 14.56 2.87
C ASN A 70 -16.31 14.30 1.41
N GLY A 71 -17.27 14.25 0.50
CA GLY A 71 -17.10 13.73 -0.85
C GLY A 71 -16.03 14.45 -1.67
N TRP A 72 -15.88 15.77 -1.54
CA TRP A 72 -14.83 16.53 -2.25
C TRP A 72 -13.43 16.13 -1.81
N PHE A 73 -13.24 15.82 -0.52
CA PHE A 73 -11.97 15.32 0.00
C PHE A 73 -11.65 13.93 -0.57
N LEU A 74 -12.62 13.00 -0.49
CA LEU A 74 -12.45 11.65 -1.04
C LEU A 74 -12.21 11.68 -2.56
N LEU A 75 -12.98 12.50 -3.29
CA LEU A 75 -12.81 12.65 -4.73
C LEU A 75 -11.41 13.17 -5.09
N SER A 76 -10.90 14.16 -4.34
CA SER A 76 -9.56 14.70 -4.56
C SER A 76 -8.47 13.62 -4.36
N ILE A 77 -8.61 12.78 -3.31
CA ILE A 77 -7.69 11.67 -3.07
C ILE A 77 -7.78 10.65 -4.21
N VAL A 78 -8.97 10.18 -4.55
CA VAL A 78 -9.17 9.15 -5.58
C VAL A 78 -8.68 9.63 -6.95
N ALA A 79 -8.98 10.89 -7.30
CA ALA A 79 -8.47 11.49 -8.53
C ALA A 79 -6.94 11.56 -8.54
N GLY A 80 -6.32 11.96 -7.42
CA GLY A 80 -4.87 11.98 -7.27
C GLY A 80 -4.25 10.58 -7.42
N ILE A 81 -4.81 9.58 -6.75
CA ILE A 81 -4.39 8.17 -6.87
C ILE A 81 -4.49 7.72 -8.33
N GLY A 82 -5.63 7.95 -8.98
CA GLY A 82 -5.85 7.54 -10.36
C GLY A 82 -4.84 8.16 -11.34
N VAL A 83 -4.60 9.47 -11.24
CA VAL A 83 -3.59 10.16 -12.05
C VAL A 83 -2.21 9.56 -11.83
N SER A 84 -1.84 9.30 -10.57
CA SER A 84 -0.53 8.77 -10.21
C SER A 84 -0.35 7.33 -10.72
N VAL A 85 -1.33 6.47 -10.49
CA VAL A 85 -1.27 5.07 -10.96
C VAL A 85 -1.08 5.01 -12.46
N VAL A 86 -1.86 5.78 -13.22
CA VAL A 86 -1.75 5.78 -14.69
C VAL A 86 -0.42 6.35 -15.18
N SER A 87 0.08 7.43 -14.54
CA SER A 87 1.28 8.11 -15.01
C SER A 87 2.59 7.49 -14.49
N LEU A 88 2.59 6.89 -13.31
CA LEU A 88 3.81 6.44 -12.64
C LEU A 88 4.00 4.91 -12.66
N ALA A 89 2.98 4.13 -13.03
CA ALA A 89 3.11 2.67 -13.06
C ALA A 89 4.27 2.20 -13.93
N GLY A 90 4.40 2.72 -15.15
CA GLY A 90 5.50 2.39 -16.05
C GLY A 90 6.86 2.85 -15.53
N LEU A 91 6.93 4.06 -14.94
CA LEU A 91 8.15 4.56 -14.32
C LEU A 91 8.59 3.68 -13.15
N MET A 92 7.65 3.30 -12.27
CA MET A 92 7.94 2.45 -11.12
C MET A 92 8.41 1.06 -11.56
N GLN A 93 7.78 0.49 -12.57
CA GLN A 93 8.20 -0.79 -13.13
C GLN A 93 9.63 -0.70 -13.70
N MET A 94 9.93 0.34 -14.46
CA MET A 94 11.28 0.58 -14.99
C MET A 94 12.32 0.73 -13.87
N LEU A 95 12.00 1.46 -12.79
CA LEU A 95 12.90 1.65 -11.65
C LEU A 95 13.09 0.36 -10.84
N LEU A 96 12.03 -0.42 -10.62
CA LEU A 96 12.10 -1.67 -9.88
C LEU A 96 12.87 -2.76 -10.64
N ASN A 97 12.76 -2.79 -11.98
CA ASN A 97 13.47 -3.76 -12.80
C ASN A 97 14.93 -3.34 -13.06
N GLY A 98 15.17 -2.06 -13.35
CA GLY A 98 16.51 -1.56 -13.68
C GLY A 98 17.38 -1.20 -12.47
N HIS A 99 16.76 -0.70 -11.40
CA HIS A 99 17.48 -0.18 -10.22
C HIS A 99 16.80 -0.60 -8.91
N PRO A 100 16.59 -1.92 -8.66
CA PRO A 100 15.81 -2.40 -7.51
C PRO A 100 16.41 -1.96 -6.17
N ILE A 101 17.71 -2.10 -5.95
CA ILE A 101 18.37 -1.76 -4.69
C ILE A 101 18.18 -0.28 -4.34
N GLN A 102 18.41 0.61 -5.31
CA GLN A 102 18.29 2.07 -5.12
C GLN A 102 16.84 2.47 -4.85
N THR A 103 15.90 1.89 -5.59
CA THR A 103 14.47 2.15 -5.46
C THR A 103 13.96 1.74 -4.08
N TRP A 104 14.27 0.51 -3.65
CA TRP A 104 13.88 0.05 -2.32
C TRP A 104 14.59 0.84 -1.20
N ALA A 105 15.86 1.19 -1.38
CA ALA A 105 16.60 2.01 -0.41
C ALA A 105 15.96 3.40 -0.23
N PHE A 106 15.53 4.04 -1.32
CA PHE A 106 14.82 5.32 -1.25
C PHE A 106 13.55 5.21 -0.40
N PHE A 107 12.71 4.19 -0.63
CA PHE A 107 11.49 3.97 0.15
C PHE A 107 11.78 3.59 1.59
N PHE A 108 12.81 2.78 1.83
CA PHE A 108 13.27 2.45 3.18
C PHE A 108 13.60 3.73 3.97
N GLY A 109 14.40 4.62 3.40
CA GLY A 109 14.76 5.89 4.02
C GLY A 109 13.55 6.79 4.28
N LEU A 110 12.62 6.86 3.32
CA LEU A 110 11.36 7.59 3.43
C LEU A 110 10.52 7.09 4.61
N ILE A 111 10.36 5.76 4.74
CA ILE A 111 9.57 5.13 5.80
C ILE A 111 10.23 5.33 7.17
N VAL A 112 11.57 5.19 7.27
CA VAL A 112 12.31 5.43 8.51
C VAL A 112 12.12 6.87 8.99
N ALA A 113 12.32 7.87 8.12
CA ALA A 113 12.09 9.27 8.47
C ALA A 113 10.67 9.51 8.97
N SER A 114 9.69 8.97 8.25
CA SER A 114 8.28 9.11 8.57
C SER A 114 7.94 8.53 9.93
N SER A 115 8.42 7.33 10.24
CA SER A 115 8.24 6.68 11.52
C SER A 115 8.80 7.53 12.67
N ILE A 116 9.98 8.10 12.47
CA ILE A 116 10.60 9.01 13.45
C ILE A 116 9.75 10.25 13.68
N PHE A 117 9.23 10.88 12.63
CA PHE A 117 8.40 12.08 12.77
C PHE A 117 7.07 11.81 13.44
N ILE A 118 6.41 10.68 13.12
CA ILE A 118 5.18 10.24 13.78
C ILE A 118 5.41 10.07 15.27
N LEU A 119 6.45 9.29 15.65
CA LEU A 119 6.77 9.03 17.05
C LEU A 119 7.15 10.31 17.81
N ARG A 120 7.86 11.25 17.16
CA ARG A 120 8.18 12.56 17.75
C ARG A 120 6.95 13.47 17.92
N GLY A 121 5.88 13.25 17.13
CA GLY A 121 4.62 13.95 17.27
C GLY A 121 3.80 13.52 18.50
N ILE A 122 4.11 12.37 19.08
CA ILE A 122 3.41 11.82 20.23
C ILE A 122 4.02 12.39 21.53
N SER A 123 3.21 13.15 22.28
CA SER A 123 3.60 13.73 23.55
C SER A 123 3.27 12.81 24.73
N GLY A 124 3.95 13.03 25.86
CA GLY A 124 3.62 12.36 27.13
C GLY A 124 3.86 10.84 27.10
N TRP A 125 5.04 10.41 26.64
CA TRP A 125 5.44 9.00 26.60
C TRP A 125 5.41 8.37 28.00
N ARG A 126 4.84 7.15 28.09
CA ARG A 126 4.81 6.30 29.28
C ARG A 126 5.47 4.96 28.95
N TRP A 127 5.93 4.21 29.95
CA TRP A 127 6.53 2.90 29.72
C TRP A 127 5.61 1.91 28.95
N ARG A 128 4.27 2.02 29.16
CA ARG A 128 3.25 1.22 28.42
C ARG A 128 3.23 1.52 26.94
N ASP A 129 3.61 2.71 26.53
CA ASP A 129 3.64 3.10 25.12
C ASP A 129 4.69 2.28 24.35
N GLY A 130 5.79 1.91 25.03
CA GLY A 130 6.77 0.97 24.51
C GLY A 130 6.20 -0.41 24.19
N PHE A 131 5.28 -0.92 25.03
CA PHE A 131 4.59 -2.16 24.74
C PHE A 131 3.74 -2.08 23.46
N PHE A 132 2.97 -1.01 23.28
CA PHE A 132 2.17 -0.80 22.07
C PHE A 132 3.04 -0.64 20.81
N LEU A 133 4.19 0.01 20.92
CA LEU A 133 5.15 0.13 19.82
C LEU A 133 5.70 -1.25 19.42
N VAL A 134 6.16 -2.02 20.38
CA VAL A 134 6.68 -3.38 20.14
C VAL A 134 5.58 -4.29 19.57
N LEU A 135 4.36 -4.22 20.12
CA LEU A 135 3.21 -4.96 19.59
C LEU A 135 2.99 -4.63 18.12
N GLY A 136 2.97 -3.35 17.75
CA GLY A 136 2.86 -2.92 16.36
C GLY A 136 3.99 -3.45 15.48
N CYS A 137 5.26 -3.34 15.95
CA CYS A 137 6.42 -3.86 15.22
C CYS A 137 6.31 -5.38 14.98
N VAL A 138 5.97 -6.14 16.01
CA VAL A 138 5.82 -7.61 15.89
C VAL A 138 4.72 -7.97 14.91
N LEU A 139 3.55 -7.31 15.00
CA LEU A 139 2.46 -7.53 14.05
C LEU A 139 2.89 -7.21 12.61
N GLY A 140 3.60 -6.09 12.40
CA GLY A 140 4.13 -5.70 11.09
C GLY A 140 5.11 -6.73 10.53
N VAL A 141 6.08 -7.17 11.34
CA VAL A 141 7.04 -8.22 10.94
C VAL A 141 6.32 -9.52 10.61
N VAL A 142 5.43 -10.00 11.50
CA VAL A 142 4.70 -11.26 11.30
C VAL A 142 3.94 -11.23 9.98
N VAL A 143 3.15 -10.18 9.74
CA VAL A 143 2.37 -10.09 8.48
C VAL A 143 3.28 -10.02 7.26
N CYS A 144 4.38 -9.26 7.31
CA CYS A 144 5.31 -9.10 6.19
C CYS A 144 6.17 -10.35 5.92
N THR A 145 6.27 -11.30 6.87
CA THR A 145 7.00 -12.55 6.71
C THR A 145 6.11 -13.77 6.40
N LEU A 146 4.79 -13.58 6.35
CA LEU A 146 3.88 -14.66 5.95
C LEU A 146 4.15 -15.09 4.51
N SER A 147 4.23 -16.40 4.31
CA SER A 147 4.39 -17.01 2.98
C SER A 147 3.04 -17.25 2.31
N PRO A 148 2.98 -17.26 0.97
CA PRO A 148 1.75 -17.60 0.24
C PRO A 148 1.26 -19.00 0.59
N THR A 149 -0.05 -19.15 0.76
CA THR A 149 -0.69 -20.42 1.08
C THR A 149 -1.74 -20.77 0.03
N LYS A 150 -1.94 -22.08 -0.22
CA LYS A 150 -3.07 -22.54 -1.06
C LYS A 150 -4.36 -22.44 -0.24
N THR A 151 -5.33 -21.72 -0.77
CA THR A 151 -6.60 -21.46 -0.11
C THR A 151 -7.77 -21.87 -1.00
N PRO A 152 -8.97 -22.14 -0.44
CA PRO A 152 -10.13 -22.57 -1.21
C PRO A 152 -10.56 -21.54 -2.27
N ASP A 153 -11.07 -22.00 -3.42
CA ASP A 153 -11.59 -21.14 -4.51
C ASP A 153 -13.11 -20.87 -4.39
N GLY A 154 -13.71 -21.23 -3.26
CA GLY A 154 -15.12 -20.97 -3.00
C GLY A 154 -15.45 -19.48 -2.92
N LEU A 155 -16.65 -19.08 -3.38
CA LEU A 155 -17.10 -17.68 -3.41
C LEU A 155 -17.03 -16.99 -2.05
N TRP A 156 -17.28 -17.75 -0.95
CA TRP A 156 -17.17 -17.23 0.41
C TRP A 156 -15.74 -16.77 0.75
N PHE A 157 -14.73 -17.53 0.27
CA PHE A 157 -13.33 -17.17 0.52
C PHE A 157 -12.88 -16.03 -0.38
N ILE A 158 -13.43 -15.92 -1.60
CA ILE A 158 -13.22 -14.78 -2.49
C ILE A 158 -13.77 -13.49 -1.87
N PHE A 159 -14.99 -13.56 -1.30
CA PHE A 159 -15.56 -12.46 -0.51
C PHE A 159 -14.63 -12.06 0.65
N LEU A 160 -14.19 -13.04 1.44
CA LEU A 160 -13.31 -12.80 2.58
C LEU A 160 -11.96 -12.23 2.15
N SER A 161 -11.40 -12.72 1.03
CA SER A 161 -10.15 -12.21 0.47
C SER A 161 -10.25 -10.74 0.06
N GLY A 162 -11.36 -10.32 -0.56
CA GLY A 162 -11.65 -8.93 -0.86
C GLY A 162 -11.74 -8.08 0.39
N ALA A 163 -12.45 -8.58 1.42
CA ALA A 163 -12.61 -7.87 2.68
C ALA A 163 -11.26 -7.68 3.42
N ILE A 164 -10.45 -8.72 3.51
CA ILE A 164 -9.15 -8.66 4.20
C ILE A 164 -8.15 -7.80 3.43
N ALA A 165 -8.11 -7.95 2.10
CA ALA A 165 -7.19 -7.18 1.26
C ALA A 165 -7.42 -5.66 1.38
N ILE A 166 -8.67 -5.23 1.35
CA ILE A 166 -9.00 -3.80 1.49
C ILE A 166 -8.75 -3.28 2.91
N CYS A 167 -8.97 -4.10 3.95
CA CYS A 167 -8.61 -3.75 5.32
C CYS A 167 -7.10 -3.51 5.45
N ALA A 168 -6.30 -4.38 4.85
CA ALA A 168 -4.85 -4.23 4.82
C ALA A 168 -4.40 -2.96 4.07
N MET A 169 -5.10 -2.60 3.00
CA MET A 169 -4.80 -1.39 2.22
C MET A 169 -5.01 -0.09 3.02
N ILE A 170 -5.96 -0.08 3.97
CA ILE A 170 -6.15 1.04 4.88
C ILE A 170 -5.02 1.09 5.92
N LEU A 171 -4.53 -0.06 6.40
CA LEU A 171 -3.46 -0.10 7.38
C LEU A 171 -2.16 0.43 6.80
N PRO A 172 -1.50 1.37 7.48
CA PRO A 172 -0.17 1.81 7.05
C PRO A 172 0.83 0.65 7.12
N GLY A 173 1.64 0.47 6.08
CA GLY A 173 2.73 -0.52 6.06
C GLY A 173 2.40 -1.85 5.38
N ILE A 174 1.16 -2.08 4.95
CA ILE A 174 0.79 -3.26 4.17
C ILE A 174 0.09 -2.85 2.88
N SER A 175 0.34 -3.61 1.81
CA SER A 175 -0.35 -3.50 0.53
C SER A 175 -1.46 -4.57 0.44
N GLY A 176 -2.63 -4.19 -0.06
CA GLY A 176 -3.74 -5.14 -0.29
C GLY A 176 -3.37 -6.24 -1.30
N SER A 177 -2.60 -5.91 -2.33
CA SER A 177 -2.06 -6.90 -3.29
C SER A 177 -1.15 -7.93 -2.62
N PHE A 178 -0.33 -7.50 -1.67
CA PHE A 178 0.52 -8.41 -0.89
C PHE A 178 -0.32 -9.38 -0.04
N ILE A 179 -1.40 -8.90 0.58
CA ILE A 179 -2.32 -9.79 1.30
C ILE A 179 -3.01 -10.78 0.35
N LEU A 180 -3.43 -10.35 -0.84
CA LEU A 180 -3.96 -11.27 -1.85
C LEU A 180 -2.94 -12.32 -2.27
N LEU A 181 -1.66 -11.95 -2.39
CA LEU A 181 -0.58 -12.88 -2.68
C LEU A 181 -0.43 -13.92 -1.55
N ILE A 182 -0.40 -13.48 -0.29
CA ILE A 182 -0.34 -14.39 0.87
C ILE A 182 -1.53 -15.36 0.89
N LEU A 183 -2.73 -14.85 0.57
CA LEU A 183 -3.94 -15.66 0.48
C LEU A 183 -4.00 -16.55 -0.78
N GLY A 184 -2.98 -16.52 -1.65
CA GLY A 184 -2.94 -17.26 -2.92
C GLY A 184 -4.04 -16.87 -3.90
N LYS A 185 -4.59 -15.63 -3.77
CA LYS A 185 -5.69 -15.14 -4.59
C LYS A 185 -5.30 -14.03 -5.56
N TYR A 186 -4.07 -13.57 -5.53
CA TYR A 186 -3.63 -12.49 -6.41
C TYR A 186 -3.72 -12.90 -7.89
N GLU A 187 -3.07 -14.00 -8.26
CA GLU A 187 -3.07 -14.50 -9.64
C GLU A 187 -4.49 -14.92 -10.09
N TYR A 188 -5.25 -15.55 -9.17
CA TYR A 188 -6.63 -15.94 -9.46
C TYR A 188 -7.50 -14.72 -9.82
N ILE A 189 -7.47 -13.65 -9.02
CA ILE A 189 -8.25 -12.44 -9.29
C ILE A 189 -7.75 -11.71 -10.55
N MET A 190 -6.45 -11.68 -10.78
CA MET A 190 -5.89 -11.10 -12.01
C MET A 190 -6.33 -11.90 -13.25
N GLY A 191 -6.35 -13.23 -13.16
CA GLY A 191 -6.90 -14.12 -14.21
C GLY A 191 -8.39 -13.87 -14.45
N VAL A 192 -9.19 -13.70 -13.40
CA VAL A 192 -10.62 -13.34 -13.51
C VAL A 192 -10.81 -12.00 -14.22
N ILE A 193 -10.00 -10.98 -13.89
CA ILE A 193 -10.06 -9.67 -14.54
C ILE A 193 -9.70 -9.77 -16.02
N SER A 194 -8.62 -10.47 -16.36
CA SER A 194 -8.19 -10.70 -17.74
C SER A 194 -9.23 -11.50 -18.55
N GLY A 195 -9.85 -12.47 -17.89
CA GLY A 195 -10.87 -13.34 -18.49
C GLY A 195 -12.24 -12.69 -18.68
N LEU A 196 -12.47 -11.45 -18.22
CA LEU A 196 -13.73 -10.72 -18.46
C LEU A 196 -14.01 -10.46 -19.95
N PHE A 197 -12.96 -10.42 -20.77
CA PHE A 197 -13.06 -10.20 -22.22
C PHE A 197 -12.93 -11.51 -23.03
N SER A 198 -12.88 -12.66 -22.36
CA SER A 198 -12.88 -14.00 -22.93
C SER A 198 -14.27 -14.65 -22.84
N GLY A 199 -14.46 -15.83 -23.40
CA GLY A 199 -15.77 -16.51 -23.50
C GLY A 199 -16.48 -16.84 -22.17
N GLU A 200 -15.82 -16.65 -21.00
CA GLU A 200 -16.36 -16.94 -19.66
C GLU A 200 -16.81 -15.67 -18.90
N PHE A 201 -17.29 -14.68 -19.59
CA PHE A 201 -17.67 -13.37 -19.02
C PHE A 201 -18.53 -13.48 -17.77
N TRP A 202 -19.64 -14.27 -17.80
CA TRP A 202 -20.58 -14.31 -16.68
C TRP A 202 -20.02 -14.94 -15.41
N SER A 203 -19.20 -15.96 -15.53
CA SER A 203 -18.54 -16.61 -14.38
C SER A 203 -17.54 -15.66 -13.74
N ASN A 204 -16.67 -15.04 -14.55
CA ASN A 204 -15.66 -14.10 -14.09
C ASN A 204 -16.29 -12.83 -13.51
N PHE A 205 -17.36 -12.32 -14.11
CA PHE A 205 -18.11 -11.18 -13.61
C PHE A 205 -18.72 -11.45 -12.22
N LEU A 206 -19.32 -12.64 -12.01
CA LEU A 206 -19.86 -13.04 -10.71
C LEU A 206 -18.78 -13.07 -9.62
N ILE A 207 -17.64 -13.70 -9.92
CA ILE A 207 -16.49 -13.78 -9.01
C ILE A 207 -16.01 -12.39 -8.63
N LEU A 208 -15.84 -11.50 -9.62
CA LEU A 208 -15.41 -10.11 -9.39
C LEU A 208 -16.43 -9.33 -8.55
N CYS A 209 -17.73 -9.51 -8.80
CA CYS A 209 -18.79 -8.90 -7.98
C CYS A 209 -18.70 -9.35 -6.54
N VAL A 210 -18.52 -10.64 -6.27
CA VAL A 210 -18.38 -11.18 -4.91
C VAL A 210 -17.14 -10.61 -4.23
N PHE A 211 -16.02 -10.56 -4.92
CA PHE A 211 -14.79 -9.94 -4.42
C PHE A 211 -14.98 -8.46 -4.07
N LEU A 212 -15.60 -7.67 -4.95
CA LEU A 212 -15.86 -6.25 -4.75
C LEU A 212 -16.85 -6.01 -3.60
N ILE A 213 -17.89 -6.84 -3.45
CA ILE A 213 -18.81 -6.77 -2.31
C ILE A 213 -18.05 -7.04 -1.02
N GLY A 214 -17.18 -8.04 -1.00
CA GLY A 214 -16.28 -8.29 0.13
C GLY A 214 -15.42 -7.07 0.45
N ALA A 215 -14.80 -6.47 -0.56
CA ALA A 215 -13.99 -5.26 -0.39
C ALA A 215 -14.82 -4.08 0.18
N VAL A 216 -16.04 -3.86 -0.34
CA VAL A 216 -16.92 -2.79 0.19
C VAL A 216 -17.28 -3.05 1.65
N VAL A 217 -17.68 -4.27 2.00
CA VAL A 217 -18.01 -4.63 3.39
C VAL A 217 -16.77 -4.49 4.29
N GLY A 218 -15.60 -4.95 3.83
CA GLY A 218 -14.33 -4.83 4.55
C GLY A 218 -13.96 -3.38 4.82
N ILE A 219 -13.97 -2.52 3.78
CA ILE A 219 -13.57 -1.12 3.93
C ILE A 219 -14.51 -0.37 4.87
N LEU A 220 -15.83 -0.58 4.76
CA LEU A 220 -16.82 0.08 5.61
C LEU A 220 -16.76 -0.40 7.06
N GLY A 221 -16.62 -1.70 7.28
CA GLY A 221 -16.52 -2.27 8.62
C GLY A 221 -15.22 -1.87 9.31
N PHE A 222 -14.10 -2.05 8.63
CA PHE A 222 -12.78 -1.78 9.18
C PHE A 222 -12.52 -0.29 9.39
N SER A 223 -12.96 0.59 8.48
CA SER A 223 -12.80 2.03 8.67
C SER A 223 -13.58 2.54 9.88
N LYS A 224 -14.78 2.00 10.16
CA LYS A 224 -15.56 2.32 11.37
C LYS A 224 -14.85 1.83 12.63
N PHE A 225 -14.33 0.61 12.61
CA PHE A 225 -13.56 0.06 13.71
C PHE A 225 -12.31 0.90 13.99
N LEU A 226 -11.55 1.24 12.95
CA LEU A 226 -10.34 2.02 13.08
C LEU A 226 -10.64 3.47 13.51
N HIS A 227 -11.68 4.08 12.97
CA HIS A 227 -12.14 5.40 13.40
C HIS A 227 -12.55 5.42 14.89
N TRP A 228 -13.23 4.36 15.33
CA TRP A 228 -13.58 4.20 16.76
C TRP A 228 -12.33 4.05 17.63
N LEU A 229 -11.33 3.26 17.21
CA LEU A 229 -10.05 3.15 17.90
C LEU A 229 -9.34 4.50 18.01
N LEU A 230 -9.24 5.24 16.91
CA LEU A 230 -8.63 6.57 16.87
C LEU A 230 -9.39 7.58 17.72
N ALA A 231 -10.72 7.49 17.79
CA ALA A 231 -11.52 8.37 18.65
C ALA A 231 -11.37 8.05 20.14
N ARG A 232 -11.21 6.77 20.49
CA ARG A 232 -11.20 6.29 21.90
C ARG A 232 -9.80 6.20 22.49
N TRP A 233 -8.82 5.70 21.73
CA TRP A 233 -7.43 5.46 22.14
C TRP A 233 -6.47 5.99 21.06
N ASN A 234 -6.58 7.29 20.78
CA ASN A 234 -5.83 7.92 19.68
C ASN A 234 -4.31 7.67 19.79
N LYS A 235 -3.76 7.95 20.99
CA LYS A 235 -2.32 7.83 21.22
C LYS A 235 -1.83 6.40 21.03
N GLU A 236 -2.47 5.44 21.68
CA GLU A 236 -2.10 4.03 21.64
C GLU A 236 -2.24 3.47 20.20
N THR A 237 -3.32 3.83 19.53
CA THR A 237 -3.55 3.42 18.14
C THR A 237 -2.47 3.97 17.21
N LEU A 238 -2.12 5.25 17.32
CA LEU A 238 -1.05 5.85 16.52
C LEU A 238 0.31 5.21 16.80
N ILE A 239 0.60 4.82 18.03
CA ILE A 239 1.83 4.12 18.41
C ILE A 239 1.87 2.72 17.78
N VAL A 240 0.77 1.97 17.85
CA VAL A 240 0.67 0.63 17.21
C VAL A 240 0.85 0.75 15.70
N LEU A 241 0.19 1.72 15.06
CA LEU A 241 0.32 1.94 13.62
C LEU A 241 1.74 2.35 13.24
N ALA A 242 2.39 3.23 14.01
CA ALA A 242 3.80 3.59 13.79
C ALA A 242 4.72 2.38 13.97
N GLY A 243 4.49 1.56 15.00
CA GLY A 243 5.20 0.29 15.20
C GLY A 243 5.01 -0.65 14.01
N PHE A 244 3.79 -0.75 13.50
CA PHE A 244 3.46 -1.57 12.34
C PHE A 244 4.21 -1.12 11.07
N ILE A 245 4.31 0.19 10.83
CA ILE A 245 5.13 0.76 9.75
C ILE A 245 6.61 0.40 9.94
N ILE A 246 7.14 0.47 11.16
CA ILE A 246 8.52 0.08 11.46
C ILE A 246 8.71 -1.42 11.20
N GLY A 247 7.79 -2.27 11.65
CA GLY A 247 7.82 -3.71 11.40
C GLY A 247 7.79 -4.06 9.91
N SER A 248 7.05 -3.30 9.09
CA SER A 248 6.97 -3.51 7.64
C SER A 248 8.27 -3.18 6.88
N LEU A 249 9.24 -2.50 7.51
CA LEU A 249 10.57 -2.24 6.94
C LEU A 249 11.30 -3.53 6.52
N VAL A 250 10.98 -4.67 7.13
CA VAL A 250 11.50 -5.98 6.71
C VAL A 250 11.15 -6.25 5.25
N LYS A 251 9.94 -5.87 4.80
CA LYS A 251 9.52 -6.07 3.40
C LYS A 251 10.18 -5.11 2.42
N VAL A 252 10.47 -3.91 2.88
CA VAL A 252 11.06 -2.80 2.07
C VAL A 252 12.60 -2.80 2.16
N TRP A 253 13.20 -3.82 2.77
CA TRP A 253 14.64 -3.95 2.87
C TRP A 253 15.28 -3.98 1.47
N PRO A 254 16.30 -3.14 1.16
CA PRO A 254 16.81 -2.94 -0.19
C PRO A 254 17.29 -4.21 -0.90
N TRP A 255 17.72 -5.21 -0.13
CA TRP A 255 18.23 -6.49 -0.64
C TRP A 255 17.23 -7.64 -0.48
N ASN A 256 15.95 -7.37 -0.29
CA ASN A 256 14.95 -8.41 -0.05
C ASN A 256 14.52 -9.14 -1.34
N ASN A 257 14.39 -8.40 -2.45
CA ASN A 257 14.00 -8.97 -3.74
C ASN A 257 15.23 -9.42 -4.53
N MET A 258 15.73 -10.61 -4.19
CA MET A 258 16.96 -11.16 -4.76
C MET A 258 16.85 -11.43 -6.26
N GLU A 259 15.70 -11.89 -6.73
CA GLU A 259 15.44 -12.16 -8.14
C GLU A 259 15.58 -10.88 -8.98
N ALA A 260 14.84 -9.83 -8.63
CA ALA A 260 14.92 -8.55 -9.33
C ALA A 260 16.36 -7.96 -9.31
N ILE A 261 17.10 -8.15 -8.20
CA ILE A 261 18.48 -7.68 -8.09
C ILE A 261 19.39 -8.46 -9.05
N VAL A 262 19.27 -9.78 -9.10
CA VAL A 262 20.07 -10.61 -10.02
C VAL A 262 19.72 -10.27 -11.47
N CYS A 263 18.44 -10.22 -11.81
CA CYS A 263 17.99 -9.85 -13.16
C CYS A 263 18.48 -8.46 -13.60
N SER A 264 18.54 -7.50 -12.68
CA SER A 264 19.04 -6.15 -13.00
C SER A 264 20.55 -6.09 -13.27
N GLN A 265 21.32 -7.05 -12.75
CA GLN A 265 22.78 -7.09 -12.88
C GLN A 265 23.27 -8.12 -13.91
N PHE A 266 22.47 -9.12 -14.24
CA PHE A 266 22.82 -10.22 -15.13
C PHE A 266 21.77 -10.38 -16.24
N PRO A 267 22.03 -9.83 -17.45
CA PRO A 267 21.06 -9.86 -18.56
C PRO A 267 20.63 -11.26 -18.98
N GLU A 268 21.53 -12.27 -18.83
CA GLU A 268 21.23 -13.67 -19.12
C GLU A 268 20.16 -14.24 -18.16
N VAL A 269 20.12 -13.80 -16.91
CA VAL A 269 19.10 -14.21 -15.94
C VAL A 269 17.80 -13.44 -16.19
N ALA A 270 17.88 -12.18 -16.61
CA ALA A 270 16.71 -11.40 -17.00
C ALA A 270 15.98 -12.05 -18.20
N ALA A 271 16.69 -12.58 -19.18
CA ALA A 271 16.09 -13.31 -20.31
C ALA A 271 15.35 -14.58 -19.86
N LEU A 272 15.87 -15.28 -18.83
CA LEU A 272 15.17 -16.43 -18.23
C LEU A 272 13.91 -16.01 -17.47
N ALA A 273 13.92 -14.85 -16.82
CA ALA A 273 12.74 -14.30 -16.14
C ALA A 273 11.64 -13.95 -17.14
N GLU A 274 11.96 -13.31 -18.26
CA GLU A 274 11.01 -13.04 -19.34
C GLU A 274 10.43 -14.33 -19.95
N ALA A 275 11.26 -15.35 -20.11
CA ALA A 275 10.83 -16.67 -20.59
C ALA A 275 9.88 -17.35 -19.59
N ALA A 276 10.16 -17.26 -18.30
CA ALA A 276 9.30 -17.80 -17.24
C ALA A 276 7.94 -17.07 -17.17
N GLU A 277 7.93 -15.75 -17.29
CA GLU A 277 6.70 -14.94 -17.36
C GLU A 277 5.87 -15.30 -18.60
N THR A 278 6.51 -15.48 -19.75
CA THR A 278 5.86 -15.93 -20.99
C THR A 278 5.28 -17.34 -20.84
N ALA A 279 6.02 -18.26 -20.24
CA ALA A 279 5.54 -19.62 -19.94
C ALA A 279 4.34 -19.60 -18.99
N ALA A 280 4.36 -18.75 -17.98
CA ALA A 280 3.25 -18.57 -17.04
C ALA A 280 1.99 -18.04 -17.74
N SER A 281 2.13 -17.08 -18.67
CA SER A 281 1.02 -16.51 -19.42
C SER A 281 0.40 -17.47 -20.44
N THR A 282 1.19 -18.38 -21.00
CA THR A 282 0.76 -19.39 -21.99
C THR A 282 0.36 -20.72 -21.35
N GLY A 283 0.73 -20.95 -20.09
CA GLY A 283 0.53 -22.21 -19.37
C GLY A 283 1.40 -23.38 -19.85
N ILE A 284 2.38 -23.12 -20.73
CA ILE A 284 3.26 -24.15 -21.34
C ILE A 284 4.64 -24.09 -20.70
N GLY A 285 5.05 -25.19 -20.06
CA GLY A 285 6.40 -25.32 -19.52
C GLY A 285 6.71 -24.43 -18.30
N THR A 286 5.69 -23.95 -17.61
CA THR A 286 5.81 -22.98 -16.49
C THR A 286 6.71 -23.48 -15.38
N GLU A 287 6.58 -24.75 -14.96
CA GLU A 287 7.41 -25.32 -13.87
C GLU A 287 8.87 -25.41 -14.27
N ALA A 288 9.16 -25.85 -15.51
CA ALA A 288 10.55 -25.97 -15.99
C ALA A 288 11.21 -24.60 -16.16
N ALA A 289 10.48 -23.60 -16.66
CA ALA A 289 10.96 -22.23 -16.81
C ALA A 289 11.23 -21.59 -15.45
N GLN A 290 10.36 -21.78 -14.47
CA GLN A 290 10.55 -21.29 -13.11
C GLN A 290 11.74 -21.96 -12.41
N GLN A 291 11.90 -23.27 -12.56
CA GLN A 291 13.06 -23.99 -12.00
C GLN A 291 14.39 -23.51 -12.61
N ALA A 292 14.42 -23.24 -13.93
CA ALA A 292 15.61 -22.71 -14.59
C ALA A 292 15.96 -21.30 -14.06
N LEU A 293 14.95 -20.44 -13.86
CA LEU A 293 15.13 -19.12 -13.27
C LEU A 293 15.65 -19.20 -11.83
N ASP A 294 15.04 -20.03 -10.99
CA ASP A 294 15.44 -20.21 -9.59
C ASP A 294 16.90 -20.71 -9.46
N LEU A 295 17.30 -21.63 -10.34
CA LEU A 295 18.69 -22.13 -10.41
C LEU A 295 19.66 -21.03 -10.84
N ALA A 296 19.30 -20.24 -11.84
CA ALA A 296 20.11 -19.11 -12.32
C ALA A 296 20.26 -18.03 -11.25
N VAL A 297 19.16 -17.64 -10.60
CA VAL A 297 19.17 -16.68 -9.49
C VAL A 297 20.08 -17.17 -8.36
N ASN A 298 19.95 -18.41 -7.93
CA ASN A 298 20.76 -18.97 -6.86
C ASN A 298 22.25 -19.04 -7.20
N SER A 299 22.60 -19.37 -8.45
CA SER A 299 24.01 -19.43 -8.89
C SER A 299 24.67 -18.04 -8.97
N HIS A 300 23.92 -17.00 -9.30
CA HIS A 300 24.44 -15.63 -9.42
C HIS A 300 24.36 -14.83 -8.10
N LYS A 301 23.63 -15.31 -7.10
CA LYS A 301 23.45 -14.64 -5.81
C LYS A 301 24.75 -14.25 -5.11
N ALA A 302 25.80 -15.05 -5.21
CA ALA A 302 27.11 -14.77 -4.63
C ALA A 302 27.93 -13.73 -5.42
N LEU A 303 27.55 -13.48 -6.67
CA LEU A 303 28.25 -12.55 -7.60
C LEU A 303 27.63 -11.14 -7.60
N ILE A 304 26.54 -10.93 -6.87
CA ILE A 304 25.83 -9.63 -6.81
C ILE A 304 26.76 -8.54 -6.27
N ASN A 305 26.77 -7.41 -6.97
CA ASN A 305 27.29 -6.17 -6.40
C ASN A 305 26.23 -5.59 -5.43
N PRO A 306 26.51 -5.51 -4.12
CA PRO A 306 25.52 -5.02 -3.16
C PRO A 306 25.21 -3.53 -3.31
N MET A 307 25.97 -2.78 -4.10
CA MET A 307 25.76 -1.34 -4.34
C MET A 307 25.50 -0.53 -3.06
N THR A 308 26.16 -0.91 -1.95
CA THR A 308 25.87 -0.37 -0.61
C THR A 308 25.99 1.15 -0.55
N GLY A 309 26.98 1.73 -1.23
CA GLY A 309 27.16 3.20 -1.29
C GLY A 309 25.97 3.90 -1.95
N SER A 310 25.47 3.39 -3.09
CA SER A 310 24.30 3.95 -3.74
C SER A 310 23.03 3.71 -2.92
N ALA A 311 22.87 2.55 -2.29
CA ALA A 311 21.74 2.27 -1.41
C ALA A 311 21.68 3.27 -0.24
N ILE A 312 22.79 3.53 0.43
CA ILE A 312 22.87 4.53 1.51
C ILE A 312 22.50 5.91 0.99
N LEU A 313 23.05 6.31 -0.18
CA LEU A 313 22.74 7.61 -0.79
C LEU A 313 21.25 7.76 -1.06
N PHE A 314 20.60 6.78 -1.69
CA PHE A 314 19.17 6.83 -2.00
C PHE A 314 18.30 6.76 -0.74
N ALA A 315 18.69 6.00 0.28
CA ALA A 315 18.02 6.01 1.57
C ALA A 315 18.11 7.40 2.24
N LEU A 316 19.25 8.06 2.17
CA LEU A 316 19.41 9.43 2.67
C LEU A 316 18.55 10.42 1.87
N ILE A 317 18.46 10.28 0.55
CA ILE A 317 17.59 11.12 -0.28
C ILE A 317 16.12 10.96 0.16
N GLY A 318 15.64 9.74 0.32
CA GLY A 318 14.27 9.47 0.80
C GLY A 318 14.04 10.05 2.20
N PHE A 319 14.99 9.87 3.10
CA PHE A 319 14.94 10.43 4.46
C PHE A 319 14.90 11.97 4.45
N CYS A 320 15.76 12.61 3.67
CA CYS A 320 15.83 14.07 3.55
C CYS A 320 14.56 14.66 2.91
N LEU A 321 13.97 13.96 1.95
CA LEU A 321 12.72 14.39 1.31
C LEU A 321 11.60 14.54 2.32
N VAL A 322 11.34 13.52 3.15
CA VAL A 322 10.32 13.58 4.20
C VAL A 322 10.65 14.64 5.23
N THR A 323 11.91 14.71 5.66
CA THR A 323 12.37 15.73 6.61
C THR A 323 12.12 17.15 6.08
N GLY A 324 12.41 17.38 4.80
CA GLY A 324 12.18 18.66 4.13
C GLY A 324 10.69 19.02 4.06
N ILE A 325 9.83 18.07 3.70
CA ILE A 325 8.36 18.26 3.65
C ILE A 325 7.82 18.63 5.04
N GLU A 326 8.23 17.91 6.10
CA GLU A 326 7.79 18.17 7.47
C GLU A 326 8.25 19.54 7.99
N LEU A 327 9.49 19.89 7.76
CA LEU A 327 10.03 21.20 8.15
C LEU A 327 9.34 22.36 7.40
N ALA A 328 9.06 22.18 6.12
CA ALA A 328 8.31 23.15 5.32
C ALA A 328 6.86 23.28 5.84
N GLY A 329 6.20 22.18 6.13
CA GLY A 329 4.84 22.16 6.69
C GLY A 329 4.76 22.89 8.05
N LYS A 330 5.72 22.67 8.93
CA LYS A 330 5.81 23.38 10.22
C LYS A 330 6.00 24.89 10.06
N LYS A 331 6.85 25.31 9.12
CA LYS A 331 7.07 26.75 8.82
C LYS A 331 5.81 27.42 8.26
N ILE A 332 5.08 26.74 7.36
CA ILE A 332 3.83 27.26 6.78
C ILE A 332 2.76 27.41 7.88
N ASN A 333 2.60 26.40 8.73
CA ASN A 333 1.64 26.43 9.83
C ASN A 333 1.99 27.48 10.90
N ALA A 334 3.27 27.73 11.17
CA ALA A 334 3.70 28.79 12.08
C ALA A 334 3.38 30.17 11.51
N LYS A 335 3.59 30.40 10.20
CA LYS A 335 3.23 31.67 9.52
C LYS A 335 1.73 31.91 9.41
N ALA A 336 0.90 30.86 9.40
CA ALA A 336 -0.55 31.00 9.36
C ALA A 336 -1.19 31.31 10.74
N LYS A 337 -0.41 31.12 11.81
CA LYS A 337 -0.82 31.42 13.21
C LYS A 337 -0.30 32.76 13.74
N ALA A 338 0.67 33.36 13.05
CA ALA A 338 1.20 34.69 13.32
C ALA A 338 0.49 35.73 12.43
#